data_707bf8ccfa1a85f7935064f75ad4c007
#
_entry.id   707bf8ccfa1a85f7935064f75ad4c007
#
_cell.length_a   1.000
_cell.length_b   1.000
_cell.length_c   1.000
_cell.angle_alpha   90.00
_cell.angle_beta   90.00
_cell.angle_gamma   90.00
#
_symmetry.space_group_name_H-M   'P 1'
#
loop_
_entity.id
_entity.type
_entity.pdbx_description
1 polymer ?
#
loop_
_entity_poly.entity_id
_entity_poly.type
_entity_poly.pdbx_seq_one_letter_code
_entity_poly.pdbx_strand_id
1 'polypeptide(L)'
;MRDDEKSLNPDFSRRGFIGTALAATGFAVAAGPVNAQAISTDSTGLAAGPQMIGALPAYVARPASGANLPTILVVQEIFGVHEHIRDVCRRLAKLGYLAIAPELYFRQGDPSAIADIPTLLKTIVAQVPDSQVLADLDAAAAWAASHGGDAKRLGITGFCWGGRISWLYAGHNPKLKAAVAWYGRLVGDVSENNPRHPVDIAGQLKAPVLGLYGGADQGIPLDSIERMRNAAKAAKVKTEIVVYTDAPHAFHADYRPSYRAVAAQAGWLRLQDWFKTYL
;
A
#
# COMPACT_ATOMS: atom_id res chain seq x y z
N MET A 1 -60.93 -26.47 11.70
CA MET A 1 -60.31 -27.07 10.52
C MET A 1 -59.12 -26.22 10.19
N ARG A 2 -58.07 -26.75 10.57
CA ARG A 2 -56.63 -26.69 10.33
C ARG A 2 -56.08 -25.40 9.75
N ASP A 3 -55.39 -24.73 10.64
CA ASP A 3 -54.44 -23.66 10.44
C ASP A 3 -53.15 -24.21 9.82
N ASP A 4 -52.61 -23.50 8.83
CA ASP A 4 -51.24 -23.69 8.36
C ASP A 4 -50.49 -22.36 8.47
N GLU A 5 -49.85 -22.14 9.60
CA GLU A 5 -48.80 -21.12 9.78
C GLU A 5 -47.55 -21.54 9.01
N LYS A 6 -47.18 -20.79 7.99
CA LYS A 6 -45.84 -20.86 7.38
C LYS A 6 -44.91 -19.85 8.03
N SER A 7 -44.11 -20.37 8.95
CA SER A 7 -42.91 -19.73 9.49
C SER A 7 -41.91 -19.39 8.36
N LEU A 8 -41.65 -18.10 8.18
CA LEU A 8 -40.55 -17.60 7.39
C LEU A 8 -39.29 -17.55 8.27
N ASN A 9 -38.39 -18.47 8.02
CA ASN A 9 -37.07 -18.51 8.64
C ASN A 9 -36.08 -17.80 7.70
N PRO A 10 -35.44 -16.70 8.08
CA PRO A 10 -34.40 -16.10 7.25
C PRO A 10 -33.12 -16.93 7.39
N ASP A 11 -32.78 -17.61 6.34
CA ASP A 11 -31.52 -18.35 6.18
C ASP A 11 -30.34 -17.36 6.17
N PHE A 12 -29.78 -17.09 7.35
CA PHE A 12 -28.48 -16.43 7.46
C PHE A 12 -27.41 -17.39 6.96
N SER A 13 -27.03 -17.24 5.71
CA SER A 13 -26.05 -18.05 5.04
C SER A 13 -24.71 -18.05 5.80
N ARG A 14 -24.35 -19.19 6.36
CA ARG A 14 -23.05 -19.48 7.01
C ARG A 14 -21.84 -19.19 6.11
N ARG A 15 -22.04 -18.96 4.81
CA ARG A 15 -20.99 -18.65 3.85
C ARG A 15 -20.42 -17.23 3.98
N GLY A 16 -21.23 -16.25 4.42
CA GLY A 16 -20.74 -14.87 4.62
C GLY A 16 -19.81 -14.71 5.83
N PHE A 17 -20.03 -15.53 6.87
CA PHE A 17 -19.24 -15.47 8.11
C PHE A 17 -17.85 -16.12 7.97
N ILE A 18 -17.70 -17.12 7.11
CA ILE A 18 -16.43 -17.82 6.87
C ILE A 18 -15.47 -16.93 6.03
N GLY A 19 -16.00 -16.13 5.10
CA GLY A 19 -15.18 -15.24 4.27
C GLY A 19 -14.51 -14.11 5.06
N THR A 20 -15.21 -13.52 6.03
CA THR A 20 -14.67 -12.46 6.91
C THR A 20 -13.65 -12.98 7.92
N ALA A 21 -13.85 -14.21 8.44
CA ALA A 21 -12.90 -14.82 9.37
C ALA A 21 -11.58 -15.24 8.69
N LEU A 22 -11.63 -15.72 7.43
CA LEU A 22 -10.43 -16.09 6.65
C LEU A 22 -9.60 -14.87 6.24
N ALA A 23 -10.22 -13.73 5.92
CA ALA A 23 -9.48 -12.50 5.65
C ALA A 23 -8.76 -11.99 6.92
N ALA A 24 -9.41 -12.07 8.09
CA ALA A 24 -8.82 -11.67 9.37
C ALA A 24 -7.67 -12.61 9.79
N THR A 25 -7.79 -13.93 9.55
CA THR A 25 -6.74 -14.90 9.91
C THR A 25 -5.51 -14.79 9.01
N GLY A 26 -5.68 -14.52 7.70
CA GLY A 26 -4.55 -14.27 6.80
C GLY A 26 -3.73 -13.04 7.20
N PHE A 27 -4.40 -11.96 7.62
CA PHE A 27 -3.76 -10.76 8.16
C PHE A 27 -3.08 -11.01 9.51
N ALA A 28 -3.72 -11.73 10.43
CA ALA A 28 -3.16 -12.03 11.75
C ALA A 28 -1.88 -12.88 11.67
N VAL A 29 -1.80 -13.85 10.77
CA VAL A 29 -0.59 -14.67 10.55
C VAL A 29 0.55 -13.83 9.97
N ALA A 30 0.25 -12.83 9.13
CA ALA A 30 1.25 -11.90 8.59
C ALA A 30 1.74 -10.87 9.63
N ALA A 31 0.99 -10.65 10.70
CA ALA A 31 1.25 -9.64 11.73
C ALA A 31 2.03 -10.16 12.96
N GLY A 32 2.80 -11.22 12.82
CA GLY A 32 3.67 -11.73 13.89
C GLY A 32 4.67 -10.68 14.43
N PRO A 33 5.26 -10.92 15.61
CA PRO A 33 6.13 -9.96 16.28
C PRO A 33 7.30 -9.52 15.38
N VAL A 34 7.69 -8.24 15.51
CA VAL A 34 8.84 -7.66 14.81
C VAL A 34 10.10 -8.44 15.21
N ASN A 35 10.74 -9.08 14.25
CA ASN A 35 11.96 -9.86 14.49
C ASN A 35 13.20 -8.96 14.41
N ALA A 36 14.19 -9.24 15.25
CA ALA A 36 15.43 -8.48 15.38
C ALA A 36 16.38 -8.56 14.15
N GLN A 37 15.97 -9.22 13.07
CA GLN A 37 16.74 -9.38 11.82
C GLN A 37 16.29 -8.46 10.69
N ALA A 38 15.52 -7.39 10.98
CA ALA A 38 15.13 -6.43 9.97
C ALA A 38 16.37 -5.77 9.32
N ILE A 39 16.35 -5.63 8.01
CA ILE A 39 17.37 -4.91 7.25
C ILE A 39 17.33 -3.45 7.70
N SER A 40 18.49 -2.88 8.07
CA SER A 40 18.61 -1.49 8.43
C SER A 40 19.60 -0.76 7.52
N THR A 41 19.12 0.26 6.86
CA THR A 41 19.91 1.15 6.00
C THR A 41 20.39 2.34 6.81
N ASP A 42 21.72 2.56 6.86
CA ASP A 42 22.30 3.70 7.54
C ASP A 42 21.93 5.02 6.84
N SER A 43 22.03 6.13 7.59
CA SER A 43 21.74 7.48 7.08
C SER A 43 22.97 8.21 6.57
N THR A 44 24.13 7.58 6.41
CA THR A 44 25.36 8.22 5.91
C THR A 44 25.10 8.77 4.49
N GLY A 45 25.40 10.06 4.28
CA GLY A 45 25.12 10.73 3.01
C GLY A 45 23.67 11.08 2.73
N LEU A 46 22.77 10.88 3.72
CA LEU A 46 21.36 11.23 3.62
C LEU A 46 20.98 12.35 4.59
N ALA A 47 20.01 13.16 4.19
CA ALA A 47 19.17 13.94 5.09
C ALA A 47 17.89 13.13 5.32
N ALA A 48 17.73 12.56 6.53
CA ALA A 48 16.63 11.67 6.84
C ALA A 48 16.09 11.94 8.26
N GLY A 49 14.76 12.01 8.40
CA GLY A 49 14.12 12.25 9.68
C GLY A 49 12.66 12.67 9.56
N PRO A 50 12.01 12.91 10.73
CA PRO A 50 10.64 13.41 10.77
C PRO A 50 10.55 14.82 10.22
N GLN A 51 9.45 15.11 9.53
CA GLN A 51 9.10 16.42 8.97
C GLN A 51 7.61 16.69 9.19
N MET A 52 7.23 17.98 9.14
CA MET A 52 5.83 18.40 9.13
C MET A 52 5.47 18.98 7.77
N ILE A 53 4.41 18.45 7.17
CA ILE A 53 3.82 18.95 5.91
C ILE A 53 2.53 19.65 6.27
N GLY A 54 2.61 20.94 6.64
CA GLY A 54 1.53 21.60 7.35
C GLY A 54 1.29 20.89 8.68
N ALA A 55 0.07 20.38 8.90
CA ALA A 55 -0.28 19.61 10.09
C ALA A 55 -0.01 18.09 9.93
N LEU A 56 0.38 17.60 8.75
CA LEU A 56 0.60 16.20 8.45
C LEU A 56 2.03 15.78 8.83
N PRO A 57 2.24 14.91 9.82
CA PRO A 57 3.55 14.36 10.10
C PRO A 57 4.00 13.43 8.97
N ALA A 58 5.30 13.41 8.70
CA ALA A 58 5.87 12.51 7.71
C ALA A 58 7.30 12.12 8.09
N TYR A 59 7.79 11.01 7.58
CA TYR A 59 9.21 10.71 7.51
C TYR A 59 9.72 11.01 6.11
N VAL A 60 10.84 11.74 6.02
CA VAL A 60 11.46 12.11 4.75
C VAL A 60 12.89 11.62 4.74
N ALA A 61 13.32 11.06 3.62
CA ALA A 61 14.73 10.74 3.37
C ALA A 61 15.12 11.15 1.95
N ARG A 62 16.29 11.78 1.80
CA ARG A 62 16.85 12.18 0.51
C ARG A 62 18.39 12.20 0.57
N PRO A 63 19.10 12.21 -0.55
CA PRO A 63 20.52 12.54 -0.56
C PRO A 63 20.76 13.86 0.19
N ALA A 64 21.84 13.94 0.97
CA ALA A 64 22.21 15.14 1.73
C ALA A 64 22.47 16.34 0.83
N SER A 65 22.85 16.10 -0.42
CA SER A 65 23.05 17.12 -1.46
C SER A 65 22.27 16.77 -2.73
N GLY A 66 21.96 17.78 -3.53
CA GLY A 66 21.21 17.63 -4.76
C GLY A 66 19.89 18.38 -4.74
N ALA A 67 19.41 18.74 -5.93
CA ALA A 67 18.14 19.40 -6.17
C ALA A 67 17.43 18.72 -7.36
N ASN A 68 16.16 19.01 -7.55
CA ASN A 68 15.34 18.41 -8.60
C ASN A 68 15.35 16.87 -8.54
N LEU A 69 15.26 16.31 -7.33
CA LEU A 69 15.28 14.87 -7.11
C LEU A 69 13.95 14.27 -7.56
N PRO A 70 13.94 13.11 -8.26
CA PRO A 70 12.69 12.40 -8.47
C PRO A 70 12.07 12.07 -7.10
N THR A 71 10.77 12.26 -6.97
CA THR A 71 10.06 12.09 -5.68
C THR A 71 9.30 10.78 -5.66
N ILE A 72 9.44 10.02 -4.57
CA ILE A 72 8.66 8.82 -4.31
C ILE A 72 7.84 9.01 -3.04
N LEU A 73 6.51 8.95 -3.18
CA LEU A 73 5.62 8.79 -2.05
C LEU A 73 5.65 7.33 -1.59
N VAL A 74 5.87 7.10 -0.30
CA VAL A 74 5.94 5.76 0.29
C VAL A 74 4.74 5.58 1.20
N VAL A 75 3.85 4.66 0.85
CA VAL A 75 2.61 4.43 1.60
C VAL A 75 2.76 3.23 2.52
N GLN A 76 2.51 3.48 3.79
CA GLN A 76 2.63 2.55 4.89
C GLN A 76 1.72 1.32 4.75
N GLU A 77 2.01 0.30 5.55
CA GLU A 77 1.10 -0.81 5.84
C GLU A 77 0.03 -0.36 6.86
N ILE A 78 -0.69 -1.30 7.48
CA ILE A 78 -1.68 -0.97 8.53
C ILE A 78 -1.05 -0.48 9.86
N PHE A 79 0.26 -0.54 10.01
CA PHE A 79 0.99 -0.24 11.26
C PHE A 79 1.58 1.18 11.32
N GLY A 80 1.22 2.07 10.40
CA GLY A 80 1.79 3.42 10.34
C GLY A 80 3.20 3.44 9.72
N VAL A 81 3.87 4.58 9.85
CA VAL A 81 5.24 4.79 9.36
C VAL A 81 6.25 4.27 10.39
N HIS A 82 6.23 2.94 10.61
CA HIS A 82 7.17 2.26 11.48
C HIS A 82 8.56 2.11 10.83
N GLU A 83 9.53 1.52 11.56
CA GLU A 83 10.94 1.51 11.14
C GLU A 83 11.18 0.89 9.76
N HIS A 84 10.48 -0.18 9.38
CA HIS A 84 10.61 -0.75 8.04
C HIS A 84 10.23 0.24 6.93
N ILE A 85 9.15 1.02 7.09
CA ILE A 85 8.74 2.05 6.12
C ILE A 85 9.76 3.19 6.06
N ARG A 86 10.31 3.59 7.22
CA ARG A 86 11.41 4.57 7.31
C ARG A 86 12.68 4.05 6.62
N ASP A 87 12.98 2.77 6.78
CA ASP A 87 14.10 2.12 6.10
C ASP A 87 13.90 2.06 4.57
N VAL A 88 12.70 1.76 4.09
CA VAL A 88 12.37 1.84 2.67
C VAL A 88 12.62 3.26 2.12
N CYS A 89 12.26 4.31 2.87
CA CYS A 89 12.57 5.68 2.47
C CYS A 89 14.09 5.91 2.36
N ARG A 90 14.89 5.41 3.32
CA ARG A 90 16.36 5.50 3.25
C ARG A 90 16.94 4.71 2.09
N ARG A 91 16.44 3.49 1.82
CA ARG A 91 16.83 2.69 0.63
C ARG A 91 16.60 3.47 -0.66
N LEU A 92 15.44 4.08 -0.81
CA LEU A 92 15.13 4.92 -1.97
C LEU A 92 16.01 6.18 -2.04
N ALA A 93 16.29 6.80 -0.89
CA ALA A 93 17.19 7.94 -0.83
C ALA A 93 18.64 7.59 -1.24
N LYS A 94 19.15 6.40 -0.88
CA LYS A 94 20.45 5.88 -1.36
C LYS A 94 20.46 5.68 -2.89
N LEU A 95 19.29 5.49 -3.52
CA LEU A 95 19.13 5.42 -4.98
C LEU A 95 18.95 6.78 -5.65
N GLY A 96 19.00 7.88 -4.88
CA GLY A 96 18.92 9.24 -5.42
C GLY A 96 17.54 9.86 -5.43
N TYR A 97 16.54 9.23 -4.80
CA TYR A 97 15.17 9.76 -4.71
C TYR A 97 14.98 10.64 -3.47
N LEU A 98 14.04 11.59 -3.56
CA LEU A 98 13.41 12.18 -2.40
C LEU A 98 12.23 11.29 -2.02
N ALA A 99 12.31 10.56 -0.92
CA ALA A 99 11.29 9.62 -0.44
C ALA A 99 10.52 10.23 0.74
N ILE A 100 9.20 10.18 0.69
CA ILE A 100 8.31 10.75 1.70
C ILE A 100 7.28 9.71 2.13
N ALA A 101 7.22 9.39 3.41
CA ALA A 101 6.20 8.55 4.01
C ALA A 101 5.35 9.40 4.97
N PRO A 102 4.16 9.88 4.55
CA PRO A 102 3.25 10.61 5.43
C PRO A 102 2.55 9.65 6.40
N GLU A 103 2.29 10.12 7.64
CA GLU A 103 1.54 9.40 8.68
C GLU A 103 0.03 9.49 8.40
N LEU A 104 -0.47 8.62 7.53
CA LEU A 104 -1.82 8.71 6.99
C LEU A 104 -2.94 8.42 8.01
N TYR A 105 -2.58 7.92 9.18
CA TYR A 105 -3.51 7.61 10.29
C TYR A 105 -3.49 8.63 11.42
N PHE A 106 -2.68 9.68 11.33
CA PHE A 106 -2.42 10.58 12.47
C PHE A 106 -3.67 11.26 13.04
N ARG A 107 -4.75 11.39 12.26
CA ARG A 107 -6.04 11.95 12.72
C ARG A 107 -6.89 10.91 13.44
N GLN A 108 -6.72 9.63 13.12
CA GLN A 108 -7.50 8.53 13.69
C GLN A 108 -6.84 7.93 14.94
N GLY A 109 -5.52 8.10 15.08
CA GLY A 109 -4.77 7.63 16.24
C GLY A 109 -3.43 7.01 15.90
N ASP A 110 -2.76 6.50 16.93
CA ASP A 110 -1.47 5.82 16.79
C ASP A 110 -1.69 4.30 16.63
N PRO A 111 -1.42 3.73 15.45
CA PRO A 111 -1.57 2.30 15.22
C PRO A 111 -0.61 1.46 16.07
N SER A 112 0.52 2.00 16.52
CA SER A 112 1.50 1.28 17.34
C SER A 112 1.01 1.00 18.76
N ALA A 113 0.01 1.76 19.23
CA ALA A 113 -0.62 1.55 20.54
C ALA A 113 -1.61 0.36 20.56
N ILE A 114 -1.93 -0.24 19.40
CA ILE A 114 -2.94 -1.30 19.28
C ILE A 114 -2.28 -2.59 18.79
N ALA A 115 -2.06 -3.53 19.72
CA ALA A 115 -1.45 -4.82 19.39
C ALA A 115 -2.42 -5.81 18.72
N ASP A 116 -3.74 -5.70 19.00
CA ASP A 116 -4.77 -6.56 18.44
C ASP A 116 -5.15 -6.11 17.03
N ILE A 117 -4.85 -6.94 16.02
CA ILE A 117 -5.08 -6.58 14.61
C ILE A 117 -6.56 -6.35 14.28
N PRO A 118 -7.52 -7.18 14.69
CA PRO A 118 -8.95 -6.90 14.49
C PRO A 118 -9.37 -5.54 15.04
N THR A 119 -8.91 -5.17 16.24
CA THR A 119 -9.17 -3.86 16.84
C THR A 119 -8.52 -2.74 16.02
N LEU A 120 -7.25 -2.87 15.62
CA LEU A 120 -6.56 -1.91 14.75
C LEU A 120 -7.31 -1.67 13.45
N LEU A 121 -7.73 -2.74 12.77
CA LEU A 121 -8.49 -2.65 11.52
C LEU A 121 -9.82 -1.90 11.71
N LYS A 122 -10.54 -2.17 12.79
CA LYS A 122 -11.85 -1.59 13.08
C LYS A 122 -11.74 -0.12 13.54
N THR A 123 -10.80 0.18 14.44
CA THR A 123 -10.76 1.48 15.14
C THR A 123 -9.90 2.53 14.47
N ILE A 124 -8.93 2.12 13.64
CA ILE A 124 -8.07 3.03 12.88
C ILE A 124 -8.28 2.85 11.39
N VAL A 125 -7.90 1.69 10.83
CA VAL A 125 -7.80 1.54 9.38
C VAL A 125 -9.13 1.77 8.66
N ALA A 126 -10.24 1.20 9.17
CA ALA A 126 -11.57 1.38 8.60
C ALA A 126 -12.13 2.81 8.77
N GLN A 127 -11.55 3.60 9.66
CA GLN A 127 -11.98 4.99 9.93
C GLN A 127 -11.29 6.01 9.03
N VAL A 128 -10.37 5.58 8.16
CA VAL A 128 -9.62 6.47 7.27
C VAL A 128 -10.28 6.54 5.90
N PRO A 129 -10.87 7.69 5.51
CA PRO A 129 -11.45 7.84 4.19
C PRO A 129 -10.38 7.84 3.08
N ASP A 130 -10.63 7.16 1.97
CA ASP A 130 -9.75 7.22 0.79
C ASP A 130 -9.52 8.67 0.34
N SER A 131 -10.54 9.52 0.40
CA SER A 131 -10.44 10.94 0.04
C SER A 131 -9.43 11.71 0.90
N GLN A 132 -9.38 11.43 2.22
CA GLN A 132 -8.38 12.01 3.13
C GLN A 132 -6.97 11.57 2.72
N VAL A 133 -6.79 10.27 2.48
CA VAL A 133 -5.49 9.71 2.09
C VAL A 133 -4.98 10.30 0.79
N LEU A 134 -5.83 10.41 -0.23
CA LEU A 134 -5.47 10.99 -1.53
C LEU A 134 -5.08 12.47 -1.41
N ALA A 135 -5.81 13.24 -0.58
CA ALA A 135 -5.49 14.64 -0.32
C ALA A 135 -4.16 14.81 0.46
N ASP A 136 -3.88 13.95 1.43
CA ASP A 136 -2.62 13.95 2.18
C ASP A 136 -1.42 13.62 1.28
N LEU A 137 -1.60 12.67 0.35
CA LEU A 137 -0.58 12.34 -0.65
C LEU A 137 -0.36 13.50 -1.65
N ASP A 138 -1.41 14.21 -2.05
CA ASP A 138 -1.29 15.41 -2.88
C ASP A 138 -0.54 16.53 -2.14
N ALA A 139 -0.81 16.72 -0.86
CA ALA A 139 -0.08 17.67 -0.01
C ALA A 139 1.41 17.30 0.11
N ALA A 140 1.72 16.01 0.29
CA ALA A 140 3.10 15.52 0.34
C ALA A 140 3.83 15.72 -1.00
N ALA A 141 3.17 15.48 -2.13
CA ALA A 141 3.73 15.72 -3.46
C ALA A 141 4.00 17.21 -3.71
N ALA A 142 3.08 18.09 -3.31
CA ALA A 142 3.24 19.53 -3.42
C ALA A 142 4.38 20.06 -2.52
N TRP A 143 4.47 19.54 -1.30
CA TRP A 143 5.57 19.87 -0.38
C TRP A 143 6.93 19.45 -0.97
N ALA A 144 7.03 18.25 -1.55
CA ALA A 144 8.25 17.78 -2.19
C ALA A 144 8.75 18.74 -3.27
N ALA A 145 7.84 19.22 -4.13
CA ALA A 145 8.17 20.13 -5.22
C ALA A 145 8.80 21.47 -4.74
N SER A 146 8.45 21.92 -3.53
CA SER A 146 9.02 23.12 -2.89
C SER A 146 10.26 22.84 -2.02
N HIS A 147 10.61 21.55 -1.80
CA HIS A 147 11.69 21.12 -0.91
C HIS A 147 12.77 20.29 -1.62
N GLY A 148 13.01 20.56 -2.91
CA GLY A 148 14.08 19.96 -3.69
C GLY A 148 13.66 18.74 -4.52
N GLY A 149 12.38 18.40 -4.55
CA GLY A 149 11.82 17.40 -5.45
C GLY A 149 11.48 17.98 -6.84
N ASP A 150 11.48 17.12 -7.84
CA ASP A 150 11.03 17.43 -9.20
C ASP A 150 9.54 17.11 -9.36
N ALA A 151 8.72 18.14 -9.52
CA ALA A 151 7.27 17.99 -9.72
C ALA A 151 6.87 17.20 -10.99
N LYS A 152 7.80 17.00 -11.93
CA LYS A 152 7.59 16.25 -13.17
C LYS A 152 7.98 14.78 -13.05
N ARG A 153 8.69 14.40 -12.00
CA ARG A 153 9.16 13.04 -11.73
C ARG A 153 8.62 12.53 -10.40
N LEU A 154 7.30 12.36 -10.33
CA LEU A 154 6.57 11.89 -9.17
C LEU A 154 6.21 10.40 -9.32
N GLY A 155 6.67 9.57 -8.39
CA GLY A 155 6.30 8.18 -8.24
C GLY A 155 5.62 7.90 -6.90
N ILE A 156 5.00 6.72 -6.80
CA ILE A 156 4.43 6.21 -5.56
C ILE A 156 4.74 4.72 -5.41
N THR A 157 5.02 4.29 -4.20
CA THR A 157 5.03 2.88 -3.83
C THR A 157 4.33 2.69 -2.49
N GLY A 158 3.74 1.52 -2.28
CA GLY A 158 3.05 1.22 -1.04
C GLY A 158 2.86 -0.27 -0.83
N PHE A 159 2.69 -0.65 0.43
CA PHE A 159 2.73 -2.02 0.90
C PHE A 159 1.42 -2.39 1.58
N CYS A 160 0.85 -3.57 1.30
CA CYS A 160 -0.39 -4.05 1.91
C CYS A 160 -1.56 -3.06 1.67
N TRP A 161 -2.07 -2.43 2.72
CA TRP A 161 -3.05 -1.33 2.60
C TRP A 161 -2.52 -0.22 1.69
N GLY A 162 -1.26 0.16 1.85
CA GLY A 162 -0.60 1.14 1.00
C GLY A 162 -0.43 0.70 -0.46
N GLY A 163 -0.35 -0.60 -0.71
CA GLY A 163 -0.38 -1.16 -2.07
C GLY A 163 -1.72 -0.88 -2.77
N ARG A 164 -2.84 -1.02 -2.05
CA ARG A 164 -4.17 -0.59 -2.54
C ARG A 164 -4.19 0.90 -2.84
N ILE A 165 -3.69 1.72 -1.92
CA ILE A 165 -3.64 3.18 -2.08
C ILE A 165 -2.78 3.58 -3.29
N SER A 166 -1.67 2.89 -3.57
CA SER A 166 -0.84 3.16 -4.75
C SER A 166 -1.62 3.02 -6.07
N TRP A 167 -2.48 2.00 -6.18
CA TRP A 167 -3.40 1.87 -7.30
C TRP A 167 -4.41 3.02 -7.38
N LEU A 168 -5.05 3.37 -6.24
CA LEU A 168 -6.04 4.44 -6.20
C LEU A 168 -5.42 5.79 -6.57
N TYR A 169 -4.22 6.06 -6.06
CA TYR A 169 -3.50 7.31 -6.36
C TYR A 169 -3.08 7.41 -7.83
N ALA A 170 -2.77 6.27 -8.47
CA ALA A 170 -2.49 6.21 -9.90
C ALA A 170 -3.72 6.58 -10.76
N GLY A 171 -4.93 6.35 -10.27
CA GLY A 171 -6.18 6.83 -10.88
C GLY A 171 -6.53 8.27 -10.51
N HIS A 172 -6.01 8.78 -9.40
CA HIS A 172 -6.32 10.09 -8.86
C HIS A 172 -5.43 11.20 -9.44
N ASN A 173 -4.12 11.10 -9.29
CA ASN A 173 -3.22 12.20 -9.57
C ASN A 173 -2.69 12.19 -11.02
N PRO A 174 -3.06 13.19 -11.87
CA PRO A 174 -2.62 13.24 -13.27
C PRO A 174 -1.12 13.58 -13.45
N LYS A 175 -0.43 14.02 -12.39
CA LYS A 175 1.01 14.34 -12.43
C LYS A 175 1.85 13.12 -12.10
N LEU A 176 1.25 12.03 -11.57
CA LEU A 176 1.97 10.80 -11.27
C LEU A 176 2.54 10.19 -12.55
N LYS A 177 3.78 9.69 -12.48
CA LYS A 177 4.48 9.08 -13.61
C LYS A 177 4.65 7.59 -13.49
N ALA A 178 4.68 7.06 -12.25
CA ALA A 178 4.82 5.64 -11.99
C ALA A 178 4.23 5.25 -10.64
N ALA A 179 3.64 4.06 -10.57
CA ALA A 179 3.22 3.46 -9.31
C ALA A 179 3.77 2.04 -9.19
N VAL A 180 4.14 1.65 -7.95
CA VAL A 180 4.48 0.26 -7.62
C VAL A 180 3.67 -0.16 -6.39
N ALA A 181 2.83 -1.17 -6.57
CA ALA A 181 1.89 -1.65 -5.56
C ALA A 181 2.29 -3.05 -5.07
N TRP A 182 2.69 -3.17 -3.81
CA TRP A 182 3.07 -4.44 -3.20
C TRP A 182 1.88 -5.05 -2.46
N TYR A 183 1.48 -6.24 -2.85
CA TYR A 183 0.43 -7.05 -2.22
C TYR A 183 -0.77 -6.23 -1.72
N GLY A 184 -1.20 -5.28 -2.53
CA GLY A 184 -2.37 -4.44 -2.24
C GLY A 184 -3.66 -5.10 -2.67
N ARG A 185 -4.69 -5.06 -1.81
CA ARG A 185 -6.01 -5.59 -2.13
C ARG A 185 -6.57 -4.93 -3.39
N LEU A 186 -7.06 -5.74 -4.33
CA LEU A 186 -7.57 -5.31 -5.64
C LEU A 186 -9.10 -5.24 -5.70
N VAL A 187 -9.77 -6.05 -4.91
CA VAL A 187 -11.23 -6.15 -4.78
C VAL A 187 -11.62 -6.21 -3.31
N GLY A 188 -12.83 -5.84 -2.96
CA GLY A 188 -13.32 -5.92 -1.59
C GLY A 188 -14.73 -5.35 -1.46
N ASP A 189 -15.25 -5.37 -0.23
CA ASP A 189 -16.51 -4.71 0.10
C ASP A 189 -16.31 -3.19 0.10
N VAL A 190 -17.29 -2.48 -0.41
CA VAL A 190 -17.32 -1.01 -0.41
C VAL A 190 -17.89 -0.49 0.90
N SER A 191 -17.42 0.68 1.31
CA SER A 191 -17.94 1.42 2.45
C SER A 191 -17.94 2.92 2.13
N GLU A 192 -18.50 3.73 3.00
CA GLU A 192 -18.47 5.19 2.86
C GLU A 192 -17.02 5.70 2.78
N ASN A 193 -16.12 5.18 3.63
CA ASN A 193 -14.70 5.54 3.64
C ASN A 193 -13.91 4.94 2.48
N ASN A 194 -14.32 3.77 1.98
CA ASN A 194 -13.64 3.06 0.90
C ASN A 194 -14.64 2.71 -0.23
N PRO A 195 -15.09 3.71 -1.00
CA PRO A 195 -16.19 3.54 -1.96
C PRO A 195 -15.78 2.76 -3.22
N ARG A 196 -14.51 2.59 -3.49
CA ARG A 196 -14.00 1.89 -4.68
C ARG A 196 -12.72 1.13 -4.40
N HIS A 197 -12.49 0.07 -5.15
CA HIS A 197 -11.26 -0.71 -5.15
C HIS A 197 -10.48 -0.55 -6.46
N PRO A 198 -9.20 -0.96 -6.53
CA PRO A 198 -8.39 -0.82 -7.73
C PRO A 198 -9.04 -1.34 -9.02
N VAL A 199 -9.74 -2.47 -8.96
CA VAL A 199 -10.44 -3.03 -10.12
C VAL A 199 -11.52 -2.09 -10.68
N ASP A 200 -12.18 -1.32 -9.81
CA ASP A 200 -13.29 -0.42 -10.19
C ASP A 200 -12.78 0.85 -10.87
N ILE A 201 -11.50 1.17 -10.67
CA ILE A 201 -10.88 2.39 -11.24
C ILE A 201 -9.83 2.06 -12.30
N ALA A 202 -9.74 0.81 -12.77
CA ALA A 202 -8.73 0.40 -13.74
C ALA A 202 -8.73 1.28 -15.00
N GLY A 203 -9.90 1.67 -15.49
CA GLY A 203 -10.05 2.57 -16.64
C GLY A 203 -9.70 4.05 -16.38
N GLN A 204 -9.45 4.41 -15.13
CA GLN A 204 -9.12 5.78 -14.72
C GLN A 204 -7.63 5.98 -14.44
N LEU A 205 -6.81 4.92 -14.54
CA LEU A 205 -5.38 4.98 -14.30
C LEU A 205 -4.71 6.00 -15.24
N LYS A 206 -3.96 6.92 -14.67
CA LYS A 206 -3.27 8.03 -15.35
C LYS A 206 -1.76 7.81 -15.45
N ALA A 207 -1.26 6.84 -14.72
CA ALA A 207 0.15 6.44 -14.71
C ALA A 207 0.29 4.93 -14.88
N PRO A 208 1.41 4.43 -15.42
CA PRO A 208 1.71 3.00 -15.44
C PRO A 208 1.86 2.46 -14.01
N VAL A 209 1.34 1.25 -13.79
CA VAL A 209 1.36 0.59 -12.47
C VAL A 209 2.00 -0.78 -12.57
N LEU A 210 3.01 -1.03 -11.71
CA LEU A 210 3.57 -2.35 -11.44
C LEU A 210 2.93 -2.92 -10.17
N GLY A 211 2.24 -4.05 -10.28
CA GLY A 211 1.72 -4.81 -9.16
C GLY A 211 2.61 -6.00 -8.81
N LEU A 212 3.00 -6.15 -7.55
CA LEU A 212 3.86 -7.22 -7.06
C LEU A 212 3.11 -8.04 -6.01
N TYR A 213 2.77 -9.28 -6.34
CA TYR A 213 1.85 -10.11 -5.56
C TYR A 213 2.46 -11.45 -5.18
N GLY A 214 1.98 -12.02 -4.07
CA GLY A 214 2.33 -13.36 -3.65
C GLY A 214 1.30 -14.39 -4.14
N GLY A 215 1.76 -15.50 -4.72
CA GLY A 215 0.87 -16.60 -5.16
C GLY A 215 0.29 -17.42 -4.00
N ALA A 216 0.96 -17.40 -2.85
CA ALA A 216 0.50 -18.02 -1.61
C ALA A 216 -0.23 -17.06 -0.66
N ASP A 217 -0.57 -15.85 -1.12
CA ASP A 217 -1.32 -14.86 -0.35
C ASP A 217 -2.80 -15.23 -0.26
N GLN A 218 -3.23 -15.72 0.90
CA GLN A 218 -4.62 -16.11 1.14
C GLN A 218 -5.58 -14.91 1.26
N GLY A 219 -5.06 -13.71 1.52
CA GLY A 219 -5.84 -12.47 1.62
C GLY A 219 -6.09 -11.79 0.27
N ILE A 220 -5.34 -12.20 -0.78
CA ILE A 220 -5.45 -11.66 -2.14
C ILE A 220 -5.50 -12.85 -3.12
N PRO A 221 -6.68 -13.44 -3.34
CA PRO A 221 -6.83 -14.60 -4.21
C PRO A 221 -6.40 -14.31 -5.65
N LEU A 222 -5.86 -15.31 -6.35
CA LEU A 222 -5.37 -15.17 -7.73
C LEU A 222 -6.45 -14.72 -8.72
N ASP A 223 -7.71 -15.07 -8.49
CA ASP A 223 -8.83 -14.60 -9.30
C ASP A 223 -9.01 -13.08 -9.22
N SER A 224 -8.73 -12.46 -8.07
CA SER A 224 -8.74 -10.99 -7.93
C SER A 224 -7.64 -10.32 -8.76
N ILE A 225 -6.49 -10.98 -8.87
CA ILE A 225 -5.38 -10.54 -9.71
C ILE A 225 -5.77 -10.63 -11.19
N GLU A 226 -6.38 -11.75 -11.60
CA GLU A 226 -6.85 -11.91 -12.99
C GLU A 226 -7.96 -10.93 -13.34
N ARG A 227 -8.87 -10.64 -12.40
CA ARG A 227 -9.88 -9.58 -12.59
C ARG A 227 -9.23 -8.23 -12.87
N MET A 228 -8.20 -7.85 -12.10
CA MET A 228 -7.47 -6.60 -12.32
C MET A 228 -6.72 -6.58 -13.65
N ARG A 229 -6.05 -7.68 -14.04
CA ARG A 229 -5.41 -7.81 -15.36
C ARG A 229 -6.40 -7.61 -16.50
N ASN A 230 -7.55 -8.25 -16.41
CA ASN A 230 -8.61 -8.14 -17.43
C ASN A 230 -9.20 -6.72 -17.50
N ALA A 231 -9.45 -6.08 -16.35
CA ALA A 231 -9.95 -4.71 -16.30
C ALA A 231 -8.94 -3.72 -16.91
N ALA A 232 -7.66 -3.83 -16.56
CA ALA A 232 -6.60 -3.00 -17.12
C ALA A 232 -6.42 -3.21 -18.62
N LYS A 233 -6.45 -4.46 -19.08
CA LYS A 233 -6.38 -4.82 -20.51
C LYS A 233 -7.54 -4.24 -21.29
N ALA A 234 -8.78 -4.38 -20.78
CA ALA A 234 -9.97 -3.83 -21.41
C ALA A 234 -9.91 -2.30 -21.53
N ALA A 235 -9.37 -1.64 -20.52
CA ALA A 235 -9.19 -0.19 -20.49
C ALA A 235 -7.97 0.30 -21.28
N LYS A 236 -7.13 -0.63 -21.80
CA LYS A 236 -5.88 -0.33 -22.54
C LYS A 236 -4.90 0.51 -21.73
N VAL A 237 -4.89 0.36 -20.41
CA VAL A 237 -3.94 1.06 -19.51
C VAL A 237 -2.67 0.25 -19.34
N LYS A 238 -1.55 0.94 -19.13
CA LYS A 238 -0.24 0.29 -18.97
C LYS A 238 -0.08 -0.25 -17.55
N THR A 239 -0.14 -1.56 -17.42
CA THR A 239 0.07 -2.26 -16.16
C THR A 239 0.93 -3.49 -16.37
N GLU A 240 1.74 -3.81 -15.37
CA GLU A 240 2.43 -5.10 -15.25
C GLU A 240 2.09 -5.69 -13.88
N ILE A 241 1.68 -6.96 -13.84
CA ILE A 241 1.39 -7.64 -12.58
C ILE A 241 2.21 -8.92 -12.51
N VAL A 242 3.13 -8.96 -11.54
CA VAL A 242 4.02 -10.09 -11.27
C VAL A 242 3.51 -10.86 -10.06
N VAL A 243 3.47 -12.18 -10.17
CA VAL A 243 3.09 -13.08 -9.07
C VAL A 243 4.28 -13.97 -8.73
N TYR A 244 4.72 -13.92 -7.48
CA TYR A 244 5.76 -14.79 -6.91
C TYR A 244 5.08 -16.00 -6.29
N THR A 245 5.17 -17.15 -6.95
CA THR A 245 4.34 -18.35 -6.71
C THR A 245 4.24 -18.75 -5.23
N ASP A 246 5.38 -18.80 -4.52
CA ASP A 246 5.44 -19.31 -3.14
C ASP A 246 5.49 -18.18 -2.08
N ALA A 247 5.35 -16.94 -2.51
CA ALA A 247 5.39 -15.81 -1.61
C ALA A 247 4.02 -15.59 -0.94
N PRO A 248 3.96 -15.46 0.40
CA PRO A 248 2.75 -15.10 1.13
C PRO A 248 2.51 -13.61 1.10
N HIS A 249 1.44 -13.15 1.79
CA HIS A 249 1.23 -11.72 2.06
C HIS A 249 2.44 -11.11 2.80
N ALA A 250 2.76 -9.85 2.52
CA ALA A 250 3.87 -9.11 3.14
C ALA A 250 5.26 -9.76 2.93
N PHE A 251 5.49 -10.40 1.80
CA PHE A 251 6.77 -11.07 1.49
C PHE A 251 7.98 -10.14 1.42
N HIS A 252 7.78 -8.82 1.31
CA HIS A 252 8.85 -7.81 1.36
C HIS A 252 9.16 -7.34 2.78
N ALA A 253 8.28 -7.58 3.74
CA ALA A 253 8.40 -7.11 5.11
C ALA A 253 9.45 -7.92 5.88
N ASP A 254 10.71 -7.49 5.82
CA ASP A 254 11.89 -8.20 6.36
C ASP A 254 11.89 -8.36 7.90
N TYR A 255 11.02 -7.64 8.59
CA TYR A 255 10.79 -7.76 10.02
C TYR A 255 9.77 -8.85 10.41
N ARG A 256 9.23 -9.63 9.43
CA ARG A 256 8.17 -10.62 9.63
C ARG A 256 8.55 -12.03 9.21
N PRO A 257 7.91 -13.06 9.79
CA PRO A 257 8.09 -14.45 9.36
C PRO A 257 7.63 -14.71 7.90
N SER A 258 6.78 -13.84 7.35
CA SER A 258 6.32 -13.90 5.96
C SER A 258 7.38 -13.45 4.95
N TYR A 259 8.50 -12.87 5.38
CA TYR A 259 9.56 -12.42 4.49
C TYR A 259 10.08 -13.55 3.60
N ARG A 260 10.22 -13.25 2.32
CA ARG A 260 10.81 -14.16 1.33
C ARG A 260 11.89 -13.40 0.55
N ALA A 261 13.14 -13.60 0.97
CA ALA A 261 14.29 -12.82 0.48
C ALA A 261 14.39 -12.79 -1.04
N VAL A 262 14.23 -13.95 -1.72
CA VAL A 262 14.32 -14.05 -3.17
C VAL A 262 13.22 -13.22 -3.86
N ALA A 263 11.97 -13.37 -3.43
CA ALA A 263 10.84 -12.62 -3.99
C ALA A 263 10.95 -11.12 -3.67
N ALA A 264 11.36 -10.77 -2.44
CA ALA A 264 11.55 -9.38 -2.01
C ALA A 264 12.64 -8.67 -2.83
N GLN A 265 13.79 -9.32 -3.02
CA GLN A 265 14.89 -8.78 -3.83
C GLN A 265 14.51 -8.66 -5.30
N ALA A 266 13.87 -9.68 -5.88
CA ALA A 266 13.40 -9.63 -7.26
C ALA A 266 12.36 -8.51 -7.48
N GLY A 267 11.43 -8.36 -6.54
CA GLY A 267 10.45 -7.25 -6.55
C GLY A 267 11.11 -5.88 -6.41
N TRP A 268 12.12 -5.78 -5.53
CA TRP A 268 12.86 -4.51 -5.34
C TRP A 268 13.64 -4.10 -6.60
N LEU A 269 14.26 -5.04 -7.31
CA LEU A 269 14.90 -4.75 -8.60
C LEU A 269 13.88 -4.29 -9.64
N ARG A 270 12.71 -4.94 -9.73
CA ARG A 270 11.64 -4.51 -10.63
C ARG A 270 11.12 -3.12 -10.30
N LEU A 271 10.97 -2.78 -9.01
CA LEU A 271 10.62 -1.42 -8.58
C LEU A 271 11.65 -0.41 -9.09
N GLN A 272 12.95 -0.69 -8.92
CA GLN A 272 14.02 0.20 -9.40
C GLN A 272 13.95 0.39 -10.91
N ASP A 273 13.82 -0.68 -11.68
CA ASP A 273 13.72 -0.64 -13.15
C ASP A 273 12.47 0.14 -13.59
N TRP A 274 11.34 -0.05 -12.87
CA TRP A 274 10.10 0.66 -13.14
C TRP A 274 10.25 2.15 -12.93
N PHE A 275 10.77 2.55 -11.79
CA PHE A 275 11.00 3.98 -11.53
C PHE A 275 12.04 4.59 -12.46
N LYS A 276 13.15 3.88 -12.76
CA LYS A 276 14.15 4.35 -13.73
C LYS A 276 13.56 4.53 -15.13
N THR A 277 12.56 3.75 -15.50
CA THR A 277 11.93 3.85 -16.83
C THR A 277 10.98 5.03 -16.94
N TYR A 278 10.31 5.41 -15.85
CA TYR A 278 9.21 6.37 -15.91
C TYR A 278 9.46 7.69 -15.18
N LEU A 279 10.49 7.78 -14.33
CA LEU A 279 10.90 8.99 -13.61
C LEU A 279 12.21 9.54 -14.12
#